data_68ae78edb298daff058832a3f64a79b9
#
_entry.id   68ae78edb298daff058832a3f64a79b9
#
_cell.length_a   1.000
_cell.length_b   1.000
_cell.length_c   1.000
_cell.angle_alpha   90.00
_cell.angle_beta   90.00
_cell.angle_gamma   90.00
#
_symmetry.space_group_name_H-M   'P 1'
#
loop_
_entity.id
_entity.type
_entity.pdbx_description
1 polymer ?
#
loop_
_entity_poly.entity_id
_entity_poly.type
_entity_poly.pdbx_seq_one_letter_code
_entity_poly.pdbx_strand_id
1 'polypeptide(L)'
;MNILGLELSDAGILVAGGEPPRLLRVDDDAIESPGFALPEKKNLVTGRAAERRARLFPRQIMNRFWDHLSTDPLDPPLPAAGNQAEVACAHLAHIWDKVRHFGNALVIAVPGFFQRTQLGLLLGMAQEQAIPLQGFVSLPVAAAVPGPEGLHLHVDIHLHRWEVSVLKAEGRLEFQEGFTVNEKGLEGLYKLWVQAAAAEFVRMTRFDPLHSAETEQELYRRLPAVLAALQQEQAATIAIPGGHSHYSVSLMRAMLLETARPVYDELLAAVHDARRRHAAPGTASAVEISQRVARLPGIRERLAQMPDTRVVELPAGAAALALPALWRELTEGRRTAGASFFSSRPWSAAARSSASDQVLSTPCPTHLLYRNLAYPITANPLTIGTVPPAEGHGIRIEGDPGGIDPRHCTVHLQAGQAVLTDLSSSGTFLNDRRAGGLEALKVGDAIRVAKTAEAIIVIACLDRNEA
;
A
#
# COMPACT_ATOMS: atom_id res chain seq x y z
N MET A 1 3.49 -26.62 -8.50
CA MET A 1 4.21 -25.47 -9.06
C MET A 1 3.96 -24.29 -8.16
N ASN A 2 5.02 -23.75 -7.54
CA ASN A 2 4.90 -22.58 -6.64
C ASN A 2 4.96 -21.31 -7.49
N ILE A 3 3.79 -20.74 -7.75
CA ILE A 3 3.65 -19.57 -8.60
C ILE A 3 3.84 -18.31 -7.75
N LEU A 4 4.71 -17.42 -8.23
CA LEU A 4 4.81 -16.04 -7.74
C LEU A 4 3.95 -15.13 -8.63
N GLY A 5 3.17 -14.25 -8.01
CA GLY A 5 2.43 -13.22 -8.71
C GLY A 5 3.14 -11.87 -8.58
N LEU A 6 3.47 -11.23 -9.70
CA LEU A 6 4.06 -9.89 -9.74
C LEU A 6 3.03 -8.89 -10.23
N GLU A 7 2.78 -7.84 -9.46
CA GLU A 7 1.98 -6.68 -9.85
C GLU A 7 2.92 -5.58 -10.36
N LEU A 8 2.88 -5.31 -11.66
CA LEU A 8 3.74 -4.36 -12.32
C LEU A 8 3.13 -2.96 -12.29
N SER A 9 3.64 -2.10 -11.42
CA SER A 9 3.41 -0.67 -11.42
C SER A 9 4.72 0.05 -11.14
N ASP A 10 5.07 1.05 -11.95
CA ASP A 10 6.29 1.83 -11.73
C ASP A 10 6.26 2.65 -10.43
N ALA A 11 5.08 2.96 -9.90
CA ALA A 11 4.94 3.58 -8.57
C ALA A 11 5.34 2.64 -7.42
N GLY A 12 5.37 1.31 -7.66
CA GLY A 12 5.81 0.31 -6.69
C GLY A 12 5.45 -1.10 -7.16
N ILE A 13 6.44 -1.86 -7.64
CA ILE A 13 6.27 -3.26 -8.01
C ILE A 13 6.11 -4.09 -6.75
N LEU A 14 5.11 -4.97 -6.75
CA LEU A 14 4.80 -5.87 -5.64
C LEU A 14 4.88 -7.32 -6.11
N VAL A 15 5.35 -8.21 -5.24
CA VAL A 15 5.35 -9.66 -5.52
C VAL A 15 4.69 -10.40 -4.36
N ALA A 16 3.87 -11.39 -4.70
CA ALA A 16 3.24 -12.28 -3.73
C ALA A 16 3.59 -13.74 -4.02
N GLY A 17 3.66 -14.54 -2.96
CA GLY A 17 3.91 -15.98 -3.01
C GLY A 17 3.61 -16.66 -1.69
N GLY A 18 3.71 -17.99 -1.68
CA GLY A 18 3.39 -18.83 -0.52
C GLY A 18 1.95 -19.33 -0.51
N GLU A 19 1.62 -20.16 0.47
CA GLU A 19 0.26 -20.68 0.71
C GLU A 19 -0.08 -20.50 2.19
N PRO A 20 -1.02 -19.60 2.53
CA PRO A 20 -1.70 -18.64 1.63
C PRO A 20 -0.76 -17.59 1.03
N PRO A 21 -1.11 -16.99 -0.13
CA PRO A 21 -0.29 -15.96 -0.76
C PRO A 21 -0.12 -14.74 0.15
N ARG A 22 1.12 -14.25 0.25
CA ARG A 22 1.47 -13.04 1.01
C ARG A 22 2.45 -12.20 0.22
N LEU A 23 2.45 -10.89 0.47
CA LEU A 23 3.42 -9.99 -0.13
C LEU A 23 4.84 -10.30 0.39
N LEU A 24 5.78 -10.34 -0.53
CA LEU A 24 7.19 -10.62 -0.28
C LEU A 24 7.99 -9.32 -0.22
N ARG A 25 9.14 -9.36 0.45
CA ARG A 25 10.11 -8.26 0.38
C ARG A 25 10.83 -8.32 -0.96
N VAL A 26 10.70 -7.25 -1.73
CA VAL A 26 11.24 -7.12 -3.09
C VAL A 26 12.39 -6.11 -3.19
N ASP A 27 12.58 -5.30 -2.13
CA ASP A 27 13.61 -4.27 -2.09
C ASP A 27 14.05 -4.07 -0.64
N ASP A 28 15.34 -4.24 -0.33
CA ASP A 28 15.92 -4.23 1.02
C ASP A 28 14.93 -4.73 2.10
N ASP A 29 14.32 -3.79 2.88
CA ASP A 29 13.31 -4.11 3.90
C ASP A 29 11.87 -3.80 3.46
N ALA A 30 11.63 -3.53 2.15
CA ALA A 30 10.34 -3.10 1.65
C ALA A 30 9.63 -4.17 0.81
N ILE A 31 8.32 -4.16 0.87
CA ILE A 31 7.44 -4.99 0.03
C ILE A 31 7.20 -4.39 -1.36
N GLU A 32 7.57 -3.12 -1.56
CA GLU A 32 7.40 -2.37 -2.81
C GLU A 32 8.76 -1.93 -3.35
N SER A 33 8.99 -2.08 -4.66
CA SER A 33 10.15 -1.54 -5.36
C SER A 33 9.69 -0.53 -6.42
N PRO A 34 9.96 0.77 -6.21
CA PRO A 34 9.57 1.82 -7.16
C PRO A 34 10.47 1.84 -8.39
N GLY A 35 9.92 2.27 -9.52
CA GLY A 35 10.58 2.34 -10.82
C GLY A 35 11.64 3.44 -10.93
N PHE A 36 12.61 3.45 -10.04
CA PHE A 36 13.77 4.36 -10.06
C PHE A 36 15.04 3.60 -10.37
N ALA A 37 15.92 4.22 -11.16
CA ALA A 37 17.25 3.71 -11.45
C ALA A 37 18.30 4.84 -11.46
N LEU A 38 19.48 4.56 -10.93
CA LEU A 38 20.62 5.49 -10.88
C LEU A 38 21.86 4.78 -11.42
N PRO A 39 22.50 5.30 -12.46
CA PRO A 39 23.75 4.71 -12.96
C PRO A 39 24.90 4.94 -11.97
N GLU A 40 25.61 3.88 -11.65
CA GLU A 40 26.87 3.89 -10.88
C GLU A 40 27.97 3.21 -11.67
N LYS A 41 28.82 3.97 -12.33
CA LYS A 41 29.88 3.47 -13.22
C LYS A 41 29.28 2.59 -14.34
N LYS A 42 29.45 1.25 -14.24
CA LYS A 42 28.93 0.26 -15.19
C LYS A 42 27.70 -0.48 -14.69
N ASN A 43 27.21 -0.17 -13.50
CA ASN A 43 26.06 -0.84 -12.87
C ASN A 43 24.88 0.12 -12.76
N LEU A 44 23.70 -0.44 -12.54
CA LEU A 44 22.50 0.30 -12.19
C LEU A 44 22.09 -0.03 -10.75
N VAL A 45 21.91 0.99 -9.93
CA VAL A 45 21.19 0.87 -8.66
C VAL A 45 19.72 1.12 -8.97
N THR A 46 18.84 0.22 -8.56
CA THR A 46 17.40 0.29 -8.88
C THR A 46 16.54 0.31 -7.62
N GLY A 47 15.25 0.62 -7.77
CA GLY A 47 14.28 0.57 -6.69
C GLY A 47 14.47 1.67 -5.65
N ARG A 48 14.20 1.35 -4.39
CA ARG A 48 14.27 2.32 -3.27
C ARG A 48 15.65 2.91 -3.04
N ALA A 49 16.70 2.15 -3.32
CA ALA A 49 18.06 2.65 -3.19
C ALA A 49 18.34 3.81 -4.16
N ALA A 50 17.77 3.75 -5.37
CA ALA A 50 17.80 4.84 -6.34
C ALA A 50 16.85 5.99 -5.96
N GLU A 51 15.61 5.68 -5.56
CA GLU A 51 14.61 6.67 -5.13
C GLU A 51 15.13 7.56 -3.99
N ARG A 52 15.77 6.96 -2.98
CA ARG A 52 16.37 7.69 -1.83
C ARG A 52 17.46 8.68 -2.22
N ARG A 53 17.93 8.63 -3.47
CA ARG A 53 19.00 9.48 -4.01
C ARG A 53 18.52 10.32 -5.19
N ALA A 54 17.24 10.27 -5.52
CA ALA A 54 16.68 10.89 -6.71
C ALA A 54 16.93 12.40 -6.77
N ARG A 55 16.81 13.09 -5.63
CA ARG A 55 17.03 14.55 -5.55
C ARG A 55 18.51 14.92 -5.38
N LEU A 56 19.35 13.96 -4.93
CA LEU A 56 20.79 14.17 -4.86
C LEU A 56 21.44 14.11 -6.25
N PHE A 57 20.85 13.33 -7.17
CA PHE A 57 21.38 13.14 -8.54
C PHE A 57 20.30 13.38 -9.61
N PRO A 58 19.65 14.58 -9.63
CA PRO A 58 18.44 14.82 -10.45
C PRO A 58 18.68 14.71 -11.96
N ARG A 59 19.94 14.87 -12.42
CA ARG A 59 20.31 14.74 -13.84
C ARG A 59 20.65 13.30 -14.27
N GLN A 60 20.80 12.39 -13.31
CA GLN A 60 21.21 11.01 -13.57
C GLN A 60 20.09 10.02 -13.24
N ILE A 61 19.15 10.41 -12.39
CA ILE A 61 18.05 9.53 -12.01
C ILE A 61 17.13 9.26 -13.19
N MET A 62 16.75 8.00 -13.35
CA MET A 62 15.79 7.54 -14.34
C MET A 62 14.59 6.94 -13.62
N ASN A 63 13.40 7.37 -13.99
CA ASN A 63 12.14 6.86 -13.41
C ASN A 63 11.01 6.76 -14.45
N ARG A 64 11.36 6.79 -15.77
CA ARG A 64 10.40 6.65 -16.87
C ARG A 64 10.57 5.37 -17.68
N PHE A 65 11.49 4.50 -17.29
CA PHE A 65 11.83 3.33 -18.11
C PHE A 65 10.72 2.27 -18.15
N TRP A 66 9.83 2.20 -17.16
CA TRP A 66 8.61 1.41 -17.24
C TRP A 66 7.50 2.11 -18.03
N ASP A 67 7.41 3.43 -17.90
CA ASP A 67 6.45 4.28 -18.59
C ASP A 67 6.68 4.33 -20.10
N HIS A 68 7.95 4.41 -20.50
CA HIS A 68 8.41 4.46 -21.90
C HIS A 68 9.19 3.19 -22.29
N LEU A 69 8.71 2.02 -21.88
CA LEU A 69 9.40 0.76 -22.11
C LEU A 69 9.60 0.51 -23.63
N SER A 70 10.82 0.69 -24.10
CA SER A 70 11.24 0.54 -25.50
C SER A 70 12.71 0.13 -25.62
N THR A 71 13.11 -0.27 -26.83
CA THR A 71 14.52 -0.51 -27.22
C THR A 71 15.16 0.70 -27.87
N ASP A 72 14.49 1.85 -27.89
CA ASP A 72 15.06 3.07 -28.43
C ASP A 72 16.28 3.50 -27.59
N PRO A 73 17.37 3.95 -28.22
CA PRO A 73 18.55 4.39 -27.50
C PRO A 73 18.26 5.47 -26.48
N LEU A 74 18.94 5.38 -25.32
CA LEU A 74 18.88 6.45 -24.33
C LEU A 74 19.60 7.70 -24.86
N ASP A 75 19.02 8.86 -24.60
CA ASP A 75 19.62 10.15 -24.87
C ASP A 75 19.65 11.01 -23.57
N PRO A 76 20.81 11.32 -23.01
CA PRO A 76 22.16 10.89 -23.45
C PRO A 76 22.43 9.38 -23.20
N PRO A 77 23.36 8.76 -23.98
CA PRO A 77 23.75 7.37 -23.77
C PRO A 77 24.38 7.14 -22.39
N LEU A 78 24.10 5.99 -21.79
CA LEU A 78 24.65 5.61 -20.48
C LEU A 78 25.60 4.41 -20.62
N PRO A 79 26.71 4.37 -19.87
CA PRO A 79 27.62 3.21 -19.86
C PRO A 79 27.00 1.94 -19.30
N ALA A 80 25.92 2.07 -18.50
CA ALA A 80 25.27 0.99 -17.77
C ALA A 80 24.04 0.41 -18.50
N ALA A 81 23.49 1.10 -19.48
CA ALA A 81 22.34 0.65 -20.26
C ALA A 81 22.25 1.46 -21.58
N GLY A 82 21.89 0.79 -22.66
CA GLY A 82 21.72 1.43 -23.97
C GLY A 82 20.31 1.95 -24.25
N ASN A 83 19.29 1.40 -23.57
CA ASN A 83 17.86 1.72 -23.79
C ASN A 83 17.03 1.51 -22.52
N GLN A 84 15.74 1.91 -22.59
CA GLN A 84 14.81 1.80 -21.44
C GLN A 84 14.54 0.34 -21.03
N ALA A 85 14.51 -0.59 -22.00
CA ALA A 85 14.28 -2.00 -21.69
C ALA A 85 15.42 -2.62 -20.92
N GLU A 86 16.68 -2.23 -21.16
CA GLU A 86 17.83 -2.70 -20.36
C GLU A 86 17.77 -2.19 -18.91
N VAL A 87 17.32 -0.95 -18.68
CA VAL A 87 17.10 -0.41 -17.34
C VAL A 87 15.98 -1.18 -16.62
N ALA A 88 14.88 -1.43 -17.32
CA ALA A 88 13.76 -2.22 -16.79
C ALA A 88 14.18 -3.67 -16.50
N CYS A 89 15.01 -4.26 -17.36
CA CYS A 89 15.57 -5.60 -17.18
C CYS A 89 16.43 -5.68 -15.91
N ALA A 90 17.29 -4.70 -15.66
CA ALA A 90 18.08 -4.63 -14.43
C ALA A 90 17.21 -4.52 -13.18
N HIS A 91 16.12 -3.72 -13.24
CA HIS A 91 15.18 -3.61 -12.13
C HIS A 91 14.41 -4.91 -11.90
N LEU A 92 13.94 -5.56 -12.96
CA LEU A 92 13.25 -6.85 -12.86
C LEU A 92 14.19 -7.94 -12.30
N ALA A 93 15.45 -7.97 -12.74
CA ALA A 93 16.46 -8.88 -12.21
C ALA A 93 16.72 -8.67 -10.72
N HIS A 94 16.83 -7.39 -10.28
CA HIS A 94 16.96 -7.06 -8.86
C HIS A 94 15.80 -7.62 -8.03
N ILE A 95 14.55 -7.42 -8.47
CA ILE A 95 13.37 -7.95 -7.79
C ILE A 95 13.38 -9.49 -7.79
N TRP A 96 13.67 -10.09 -8.95
CA TRP A 96 13.71 -11.55 -9.07
C TRP A 96 14.73 -12.20 -8.13
N ASP A 97 15.90 -11.62 -8.00
CA ASP A 97 16.94 -12.11 -7.08
C ASP A 97 16.50 -12.14 -5.62
N LYS A 98 15.62 -11.20 -5.21
CA LYS A 98 15.07 -11.18 -3.85
C LYS A 98 13.99 -12.26 -3.62
N VAL A 99 13.25 -12.66 -4.65
CA VAL A 99 12.06 -13.51 -4.48
C VAL A 99 12.17 -14.92 -5.07
N ARG A 100 13.17 -15.21 -5.93
CA ARG A 100 13.30 -16.49 -6.66
C ARG A 100 13.31 -17.74 -5.79
N HIS A 101 13.69 -17.62 -4.52
CA HIS A 101 13.72 -18.74 -3.58
C HIS A 101 12.34 -19.08 -2.98
N PHE A 102 11.31 -18.24 -3.21
CA PHE A 102 9.94 -18.50 -2.75
C PHE A 102 9.07 -19.20 -3.80
N GLY A 103 9.51 -19.26 -5.06
CA GLY A 103 8.73 -19.92 -6.12
C GLY A 103 9.57 -20.30 -7.33
N ASN A 104 9.00 -21.17 -8.17
CA ASN A 104 9.64 -21.70 -9.39
C ASN A 104 8.89 -21.33 -10.68
N ALA A 105 7.96 -20.40 -10.60
CA ALA A 105 7.20 -19.86 -11.73
C ALA A 105 6.76 -18.43 -11.41
N LEU A 106 6.78 -17.54 -12.40
CA LEU A 106 6.33 -16.16 -12.30
C LEU A 106 5.16 -15.90 -13.23
N VAL A 107 4.15 -15.21 -12.74
CA VAL A 107 3.06 -14.61 -13.54
C VAL A 107 3.05 -13.11 -13.26
N ILE A 108 2.91 -12.30 -14.30
CA ILE A 108 2.94 -10.84 -14.18
C ILE A 108 1.56 -10.25 -14.47
N ALA A 109 1.01 -9.49 -13.54
CA ALA A 109 -0.10 -8.59 -13.81
C ALA A 109 0.46 -7.30 -14.42
N VAL A 110 0.02 -7.00 -15.64
CA VAL A 110 0.51 -5.86 -16.42
C VAL A 110 -0.52 -4.74 -16.51
N PRO A 111 -0.11 -3.46 -16.47
CA PRO A 111 -1.01 -2.32 -16.64
C PRO A 111 -1.85 -2.44 -17.92
N GLY A 112 -3.06 -1.87 -17.90
CA GLY A 112 -3.98 -1.94 -19.04
C GLY A 112 -3.50 -1.18 -20.27
N PHE A 113 -2.59 -0.23 -20.11
CA PHE A 113 -1.98 0.50 -21.23
C PHE A 113 -0.82 -0.25 -21.91
N PHE A 114 -0.35 -1.38 -21.37
CA PHE A 114 0.69 -2.20 -22.00
C PHE A 114 0.15 -2.89 -23.25
N GLN A 115 0.86 -2.71 -24.36
CA GLN A 115 0.54 -3.31 -25.65
C GLN A 115 1.42 -4.54 -25.94
N ARG A 116 1.19 -5.20 -27.06
CA ARG A 116 1.95 -6.39 -27.48
C ARG A 116 3.46 -6.17 -27.50
N THR A 117 3.91 -4.98 -27.86
CA THR A 117 5.34 -4.63 -27.89
C THR A 117 5.95 -4.69 -26.51
N GLN A 118 5.32 -4.08 -25.50
CA GLN A 118 5.79 -4.12 -24.12
C GLN A 118 5.75 -5.54 -23.52
N LEU A 119 4.72 -6.33 -23.86
CA LEU A 119 4.65 -7.74 -23.45
C LEU A 119 5.78 -8.56 -24.06
N GLY A 120 6.11 -8.30 -25.34
CA GLY A 120 7.25 -8.93 -26.00
C GLY A 120 8.58 -8.59 -25.34
N LEU A 121 8.78 -7.32 -24.95
CA LEU A 121 9.97 -6.88 -24.23
C LEU A 121 10.07 -7.54 -22.84
N LEU A 122 8.97 -7.61 -22.09
CA LEU A 122 8.92 -8.31 -20.80
C LEU A 122 9.29 -9.79 -20.95
N LEU A 123 8.79 -10.46 -21.99
CA LEU A 123 9.14 -11.86 -22.28
C LEU A 123 10.62 -12.01 -22.58
N GLY A 124 11.19 -11.12 -23.42
CA GLY A 124 12.62 -11.09 -23.73
C GLY A 124 13.48 -10.89 -22.49
N MET A 125 13.15 -9.91 -21.64
CA MET A 125 13.84 -9.67 -20.38
C MET A 125 13.78 -10.88 -19.44
N ALA A 126 12.62 -11.53 -19.33
CA ALA A 126 12.48 -12.73 -18.51
C ALA A 126 13.34 -13.88 -19.04
N GLN A 127 13.43 -14.05 -20.36
CA GLN A 127 14.30 -15.07 -20.99
C GLN A 127 15.79 -14.78 -20.74
N GLU A 128 16.21 -13.52 -20.92
CA GLU A 128 17.58 -13.09 -20.66
C GLU A 128 18.01 -13.34 -19.22
N GLN A 129 17.13 -13.08 -18.26
CA GLN A 129 17.38 -13.25 -16.83
C GLN A 129 17.06 -14.67 -16.32
N ALA A 130 16.75 -15.61 -17.21
CA ALA A 130 16.34 -16.97 -16.86
C ALA A 130 15.18 -17.03 -15.84
N ILE A 131 14.27 -16.06 -15.89
CA ILE A 131 13.06 -15.98 -15.06
C ILE A 131 12.02 -16.95 -15.66
N PRO A 132 11.47 -17.89 -14.88
CA PRO A 132 10.51 -18.89 -15.36
C PRO A 132 9.12 -18.30 -15.54
N LEU A 133 9.00 -17.30 -16.44
CA LEU A 133 7.76 -16.58 -16.73
C LEU A 133 6.74 -17.51 -17.43
N GLN A 134 5.56 -17.64 -16.84
CA GLN A 134 4.46 -18.45 -17.37
C GLN A 134 3.55 -17.64 -18.28
N GLY A 135 3.36 -16.35 -17.99
CA GLY A 135 2.55 -15.46 -18.79
C GLY A 135 2.10 -14.21 -18.05
N PHE A 136 1.09 -13.57 -18.62
CA PHE A 136 0.60 -12.27 -18.22
C PHE A 136 -0.90 -12.29 -17.96
N VAL A 137 -1.36 -11.46 -17.04
CA VAL A 137 -2.76 -11.15 -16.81
C VAL A 137 -2.91 -9.62 -16.80
N SER A 138 -4.00 -9.10 -17.36
CA SER A 138 -4.34 -7.68 -17.21
C SER A 138 -4.47 -7.32 -15.73
N LEU A 139 -3.73 -6.33 -15.25
CA LEU A 139 -3.69 -5.93 -13.83
C LEU A 139 -5.08 -5.59 -13.31
N PRO A 140 -5.90 -4.75 -13.97
CA PRO A 140 -7.26 -4.47 -13.49
C PRO A 140 -8.15 -5.72 -13.42
N VAL A 141 -7.97 -6.71 -14.32
CA VAL A 141 -8.68 -7.99 -14.25
C VAL A 141 -8.23 -8.83 -13.07
N ALA A 142 -6.93 -8.88 -12.82
CA ALA A 142 -6.37 -9.64 -11.70
C ALA A 142 -6.73 -9.02 -10.34
N ALA A 143 -6.72 -7.69 -10.24
CA ALA A 143 -6.96 -6.94 -9.02
C ALA A 143 -8.45 -6.87 -8.61
N ALA A 144 -9.37 -6.93 -9.59
CA ALA A 144 -10.80 -6.74 -9.34
C ALA A 144 -11.33 -7.74 -8.29
N VAL A 145 -12.10 -7.23 -7.34
CA VAL A 145 -12.73 -8.05 -6.30
C VAL A 145 -14.14 -8.50 -6.71
N PRO A 146 -14.61 -9.66 -6.25
CA PRO A 146 -15.97 -10.13 -6.55
C PRO A 146 -17.02 -9.07 -6.24
N GLY A 147 -17.93 -8.85 -7.19
CA GLY A 147 -18.92 -7.77 -7.11
C GLY A 147 -20.13 -8.01 -8.01
N PRO A 148 -21.05 -7.04 -8.11
CA PRO A 148 -22.20 -7.14 -9.00
C PRO A 148 -21.75 -7.26 -10.46
N GLU A 149 -22.62 -7.81 -11.29
CA GLU A 149 -22.47 -7.67 -12.73
C GLU A 149 -22.64 -6.21 -13.16
N GLY A 150 -22.10 -5.87 -14.32
CA GLY A 150 -22.17 -4.53 -14.89
C GLY A 150 -20.79 -3.90 -15.09
N LEU A 151 -20.76 -2.57 -15.00
CA LEU A 151 -19.57 -1.77 -15.24
C LEU A 151 -18.71 -1.66 -13.98
N HIS A 152 -17.44 -2.05 -14.12
CA HIS A 152 -16.41 -1.82 -13.15
C HIS A 152 -15.34 -0.89 -13.74
N LEU A 153 -14.87 0.06 -12.98
CA LEU A 153 -13.75 0.93 -13.32
C LEU A 153 -12.62 0.70 -12.33
N HIS A 154 -11.48 0.30 -12.82
CA HIS A 154 -10.27 0.21 -12.00
C HIS A 154 -9.45 1.49 -12.16
N VAL A 155 -9.13 2.15 -11.06
CA VAL A 155 -8.33 3.38 -11.05
C VAL A 155 -7.02 3.12 -10.34
N ASP A 156 -5.93 3.35 -11.05
CA ASP A 156 -4.57 3.25 -10.49
C ASP A 156 -3.75 4.51 -10.79
N ILE A 157 -2.67 4.70 -10.04
CA ILE A 157 -1.69 5.78 -10.24
C ILE A 157 -0.30 5.18 -10.40
N HIS A 158 0.37 5.62 -11.46
CA HIS A 158 1.76 5.33 -11.79
C HIS A 158 2.63 6.55 -11.45
N LEU A 159 3.94 6.44 -11.62
CA LEU A 159 4.85 7.57 -11.36
C LEU A 159 4.49 8.80 -12.21
N HIS A 160 4.11 8.58 -13.47
CA HIS A 160 3.93 9.68 -14.42
C HIS A 160 2.53 9.81 -15.01
N ARG A 161 1.62 8.88 -14.69
CA ARG A 161 0.24 8.87 -15.21
C ARG A 161 -0.77 8.31 -14.25
N TRP A 162 -2.04 8.63 -14.47
CA TRP A 162 -3.18 7.88 -13.97
C TRP A 162 -3.63 6.88 -15.02
N GLU A 163 -4.18 5.79 -14.57
CA GLU A 163 -4.86 4.81 -15.40
C GLU A 163 -6.29 4.61 -14.90
N VAL A 164 -7.25 4.68 -15.84
CA VAL A 164 -8.65 4.30 -15.61
C VAL A 164 -8.97 3.17 -16.58
N SER A 165 -9.13 1.97 -16.09
CA SER A 165 -9.44 0.79 -16.87
C SER A 165 -10.92 0.43 -16.76
N VAL A 166 -11.56 0.22 -17.90
CA VAL A 166 -12.96 -0.21 -18.00
C VAL A 166 -13.04 -1.72 -18.06
N LEU A 167 -13.82 -2.30 -17.15
CA LEU A 167 -14.09 -3.72 -17.10
C LEU A 167 -15.61 -3.95 -17.20
N LYS A 168 -16.01 -5.00 -17.91
CA LYS A 168 -17.40 -5.44 -18.00
C LYS A 168 -17.54 -6.82 -17.38
N ALA A 169 -18.45 -6.92 -16.42
CA ALA A 169 -18.77 -8.16 -15.70
C ALA A 169 -20.12 -8.70 -16.17
N GLU A 170 -20.12 -9.77 -16.99
CA GLU A 170 -21.30 -10.50 -17.50
C GLU A 170 -20.94 -11.99 -17.59
N GLY A 171 -21.06 -12.72 -16.47
CA GLY A 171 -20.59 -14.10 -16.35
C GLY A 171 -19.07 -14.27 -16.50
N ARG A 172 -18.42 -13.29 -17.12
CA ARG A 172 -16.96 -13.10 -17.19
C ARG A 172 -16.65 -11.62 -16.91
N LEU A 173 -15.51 -11.37 -16.30
CA LEU A 173 -14.94 -10.05 -16.18
C LEU A 173 -13.97 -9.84 -17.33
N GLU A 174 -14.21 -8.84 -18.16
CA GLU A 174 -13.40 -8.57 -19.36
C GLU A 174 -12.89 -7.14 -19.37
N PHE A 175 -11.60 -6.97 -19.64
CA PHE A 175 -11.02 -5.65 -19.93
C PHE A 175 -11.53 -5.15 -21.28
N GLN A 176 -12.12 -3.97 -21.30
CA GLN A 176 -12.67 -3.34 -22.49
C GLN A 176 -11.75 -2.27 -23.07
N GLU A 177 -11.36 -1.31 -22.25
CA GLU A 177 -10.60 -0.14 -22.65
C GLU A 177 -9.81 0.43 -21.46
N GLY A 178 -8.68 1.09 -21.73
CA GLY A 178 -7.88 1.83 -20.77
C GLY A 178 -7.71 3.29 -21.18
N PHE A 179 -7.91 4.19 -20.23
CA PHE A 179 -7.68 5.63 -20.37
C PHE A 179 -6.49 6.04 -19.51
N THR A 180 -5.62 6.88 -20.03
CA THR A 180 -4.50 7.43 -19.27
C THR A 180 -4.55 8.94 -19.23
N VAL A 181 -4.27 9.51 -18.04
CA VAL A 181 -3.99 10.95 -17.87
C VAL A 181 -2.49 11.07 -17.67
N ASN A 182 -1.81 11.47 -18.74
CA ASN A 182 -0.36 11.52 -18.78
C ASN A 182 0.22 12.75 -18.07
N GLU A 183 1.50 12.66 -17.66
CA GLU A 183 2.31 13.72 -17.01
C GLU A 183 1.78 14.19 -15.65
N LYS A 184 0.80 13.52 -15.09
CA LYS A 184 0.15 13.89 -13.82
C LYS A 184 0.08 12.74 -12.82
N GLY A 185 1.05 11.83 -12.84
CA GLY A 185 1.15 10.74 -11.90
C GLY A 185 1.63 11.15 -10.51
N LEU A 186 2.10 10.17 -9.75
CA LEU A 186 2.50 10.31 -8.36
C LEU A 186 3.66 11.32 -8.18
N GLU A 187 4.66 11.31 -9.08
CA GLU A 187 5.77 12.27 -9.09
C GLU A 187 5.27 13.71 -9.26
N GLY A 188 4.30 13.92 -10.15
CA GLY A 188 3.67 15.23 -10.34
C GLY A 188 2.96 15.73 -9.09
N LEU A 189 2.16 14.87 -8.43
CA LEU A 189 1.49 15.21 -7.18
C LEU A 189 2.49 15.49 -6.05
N TYR A 190 3.51 14.66 -5.90
CA TYR A 190 4.54 14.86 -4.88
C TYR A 190 5.26 16.19 -5.09
N LYS A 191 5.60 16.54 -6.33
CA LYS A 191 6.22 17.83 -6.65
C LYS A 191 5.33 19.02 -6.21
N LEU A 192 4.03 18.96 -6.48
CA LEU A 192 3.08 20.00 -6.08
C LEU A 192 3.03 20.14 -4.54
N TRP A 193 2.90 19.02 -3.82
CA TRP A 193 2.84 19.03 -2.36
C TRP A 193 4.15 19.43 -1.69
N VAL A 194 5.29 19.01 -2.26
CA VAL A 194 6.61 19.44 -1.80
C VAL A 194 6.79 20.95 -1.95
N GLN A 195 6.37 21.51 -3.08
CA GLN A 195 6.41 22.97 -3.30
C GLN A 195 5.52 23.71 -2.30
N ALA A 196 4.30 23.22 -2.04
CA ALA A 196 3.39 23.80 -1.06
C ALA A 196 3.96 23.71 0.37
N ALA A 197 4.54 22.57 0.74
CA ALA A 197 5.21 22.40 2.03
C ALA A 197 6.42 23.33 2.17
N ALA A 198 7.26 23.45 1.15
CA ALA A 198 8.41 24.35 1.16
C ALA A 198 8.00 25.82 1.33
N ALA A 199 6.94 26.25 0.64
CA ALA A 199 6.39 27.58 0.82
C ALA A 199 5.96 27.85 2.29
N GLU A 200 5.39 26.84 2.96
CA GLU A 200 5.02 26.91 4.36
C GLU A 200 6.25 27.00 5.27
N PHE A 201 7.32 26.23 5.00
CA PHE A 201 8.60 26.35 5.70
C PHE A 201 9.18 27.75 5.58
N VAL A 202 9.24 28.32 4.37
CA VAL A 202 9.74 29.66 4.14
C VAL A 202 8.89 30.70 4.89
N ARG A 203 7.58 30.56 4.84
CA ARG A 203 6.64 31.48 5.50
C ARG A 203 6.81 31.50 7.02
N MET A 204 6.93 30.29 7.64
CA MET A 204 6.91 30.15 9.10
C MET A 204 8.28 30.23 9.74
N THR A 205 9.32 29.78 9.04
CA THR A 205 10.65 29.60 9.65
C THR A 205 11.77 30.34 8.93
N ARG A 206 11.52 30.92 7.75
CA ARG A 206 12.52 31.51 6.86
C ARG A 206 13.54 30.50 6.32
N PHE A 207 13.29 29.20 6.50
CA PHE A 207 14.10 28.12 5.97
C PHE A 207 13.47 27.60 4.68
N ASP A 208 14.26 27.50 3.61
CA ASP A 208 13.82 26.89 2.34
C ASP A 208 14.40 25.49 2.20
N PRO A 209 13.59 24.43 2.37
CA PRO A 209 14.08 23.05 2.21
C PRO A 209 14.45 22.68 0.78
N LEU A 210 14.07 23.47 -0.24
CA LEU A 210 14.44 23.23 -1.64
C LEU A 210 15.77 23.90 -2.02
N HIS A 211 16.41 24.62 -1.09
CA HIS A 211 17.69 25.26 -1.34
C HIS A 211 18.87 24.27 -1.46
N SER A 212 18.77 23.09 -0.84
CA SER A 212 19.78 22.04 -0.98
C SER A 212 19.14 20.70 -1.37
N ALA A 213 19.88 19.90 -2.12
CA ALA A 213 19.46 18.57 -2.58
C ALA A 213 19.15 17.63 -1.40
N GLU A 214 19.91 17.73 -0.31
CA GLU A 214 19.76 16.90 0.89
C GLU A 214 18.45 17.19 1.60
N THR A 215 18.09 18.46 1.79
CA THR A 215 16.86 18.87 2.46
C THR A 215 15.64 18.64 1.57
N GLU A 216 15.77 18.82 0.26
CA GLU A 216 14.74 18.43 -0.71
C GLU A 216 14.49 16.93 -0.66
N GLN A 217 15.54 16.09 -0.72
CA GLN A 217 15.41 14.62 -0.61
C GLN A 217 14.73 14.22 0.70
N GLU A 218 15.08 14.87 1.81
CA GLU A 218 14.48 14.59 3.10
C GLU A 218 12.99 14.98 3.14
N LEU A 219 12.61 16.07 2.48
CA LEU A 219 11.20 16.47 2.36
C LEU A 219 10.39 15.43 1.56
N TYR A 220 10.90 14.97 0.41
CA TYR A 220 10.28 13.87 -0.35
C TYR A 220 10.18 12.58 0.47
N ARG A 221 11.19 12.24 1.24
CA ARG A 221 11.21 11.03 2.08
C ARG A 221 10.15 11.05 3.19
N ARG A 222 9.85 12.21 3.75
CA ARG A 222 8.89 12.38 4.86
C ARG A 222 7.46 12.57 4.39
N LEU A 223 7.27 13.05 3.18
CA LEU A 223 5.94 13.38 2.63
C LEU A 223 4.94 12.21 2.72
N PRO A 224 5.27 10.94 2.36
CA PRO A 224 4.31 9.83 2.43
C PRO A 224 3.72 9.61 3.83
N ALA A 225 4.50 9.78 4.90
CA ALA A 225 4.01 9.66 6.27
C ALA A 225 3.05 10.80 6.64
N VAL A 226 3.34 12.01 6.17
CA VAL A 226 2.45 13.19 6.36
C VAL A 226 1.13 12.98 5.60
N LEU A 227 1.19 12.51 4.36
CA LEU A 227 -0.02 12.21 3.57
C LEU A 227 -0.88 11.14 4.26
N ALA A 228 -0.25 10.11 4.84
CA ALA A 228 -0.95 9.07 5.58
C ALA A 228 -1.66 9.63 6.84
N ALA A 229 -1.00 10.51 7.61
CA ALA A 229 -1.61 11.17 8.77
C ALA A 229 -2.81 12.04 8.33
N LEU A 230 -2.67 12.81 7.23
CA LEU A 230 -3.70 13.69 6.70
C LEU A 230 -4.89 12.97 6.03
N GLN A 231 -4.89 11.63 5.97
CA GLN A 231 -6.10 10.88 5.63
C GLN A 231 -7.20 11.07 6.69
N GLN A 232 -6.83 11.16 7.96
CA GLN A 232 -7.77 11.24 9.08
C GLN A 232 -7.66 12.56 9.86
N GLU A 233 -6.49 13.20 9.86
CA GLU A 233 -6.22 14.42 10.60
C GLU A 233 -6.36 15.67 9.72
N GLN A 234 -6.71 16.81 10.36
CA GLN A 234 -6.81 18.10 9.66
C GLN A 234 -5.46 18.78 9.47
N ALA A 235 -4.47 18.38 10.26
CA ALA A 235 -3.12 18.92 10.19
C ALA A 235 -2.10 17.86 10.59
N ALA A 236 -0.93 17.86 9.97
CA ALA A 236 0.19 16.99 10.32
C ALA A 236 1.50 17.77 10.33
N THR A 237 2.35 17.49 11.30
CA THR A 237 3.65 18.16 11.43
C THR A 237 4.71 17.44 10.58
N ILE A 238 5.47 18.22 9.82
CA ILE A 238 6.68 17.77 9.13
C ILE A 238 7.89 18.54 9.67
N ALA A 239 8.97 17.82 9.97
CA ALA A 239 10.22 18.40 10.47
C ALA A 239 11.37 18.02 9.52
N ILE A 240 12.24 18.98 9.18
CA ILE A 240 13.39 18.81 8.31
C ILE A 240 14.65 19.28 9.05
N PRO A 241 15.73 18.49 9.07
CA PRO A 241 17.02 18.97 9.56
C PRO A 241 17.62 19.97 8.57
N GLY A 242 18.12 21.09 9.08
CA GLY A 242 18.79 22.12 8.28
C GLY A 242 20.01 22.64 9.02
N GLY A 243 21.20 22.21 8.61
CA GLY A 243 22.45 22.53 9.32
C GLY A 243 22.46 22.02 10.76
N HIS A 244 22.61 22.91 11.72
CA HIS A 244 22.61 22.58 13.16
C HIS A 244 21.23 22.68 13.82
N SER A 245 20.19 22.98 13.05
CA SER A 245 18.83 23.21 13.55
C SER A 245 17.83 22.23 12.94
N HIS A 246 16.69 22.06 13.61
CA HIS A 246 15.53 21.37 13.06
C HIS A 246 14.42 22.39 12.84
N TYR A 247 13.87 22.40 11.64
CA TYR A 247 12.73 23.24 11.28
C TYR A 247 11.49 22.35 11.18
N SER A 248 10.37 22.82 11.71
CA SER A 248 9.12 22.09 11.64
C SER A 248 7.96 23.02 11.31
N VAL A 249 7.02 22.53 10.52
CA VAL A 249 5.78 23.23 10.16
C VAL A 249 4.61 22.27 10.23
N SER A 250 3.43 22.83 10.46
CA SER A 250 2.17 22.09 10.40
C SER A 250 1.55 22.28 9.03
N LEU A 251 1.36 21.18 8.30
CA LEU A 251 0.71 21.17 6.99
C LEU A 251 -0.78 20.89 7.17
N MET A 252 -1.62 21.74 6.61
CA MET A 252 -3.08 21.59 6.69
C MET A 252 -3.60 20.70 5.57
N ARG A 253 -4.51 19.77 5.89
CA ARG A 253 -5.17 18.90 4.90
C ARG A 253 -5.81 19.70 3.77
N ALA A 254 -6.51 20.80 4.10
CA ALA A 254 -7.17 21.67 3.12
C ALA A 254 -6.19 22.25 2.09
N MET A 255 -4.97 22.64 2.51
CA MET A 255 -3.94 23.16 1.61
C MET A 255 -3.50 22.07 0.59
N LEU A 256 -3.27 20.84 1.05
CA LEU A 256 -2.86 19.75 0.16
C LEU A 256 -3.98 19.34 -0.81
N LEU A 257 -5.24 19.37 -0.37
CA LEU A 257 -6.39 19.09 -1.24
C LEU A 257 -6.54 20.16 -2.32
N GLU A 258 -6.39 21.42 -1.96
CA GLU A 258 -6.46 22.54 -2.92
C GLU A 258 -5.32 22.46 -3.94
N THR A 259 -4.11 22.12 -3.48
CA THR A 259 -2.94 21.94 -4.33
C THR A 259 -3.12 20.79 -5.34
N ALA A 260 -3.73 19.68 -4.92
CA ALA A 260 -3.99 18.52 -5.78
C ALA A 260 -5.24 18.67 -6.65
N ARG A 261 -6.10 19.63 -6.36
CA ARG A 261 -7.41 19.79 -7.01
C ARG A 261 -7.38 19.73 -8.54
N PRO A 262 -6.48 20.45 -9.26
CA PRO A 262 -6.46 20.40 -10.72
C PRO A 262 -6.18 18.99 -11.28
N VAL A 263 -5.29 18.24 -10.61
CA VAL A 263 -4.95 16.85 -11.00
C VAL A 263 -6.12 15.92 -10.74
N TYR A 264 -6.78 16.07 -9.58
CA TYR A 264 -7.95 15.27 -9.23
C TYR A 264 -9.15 15.56 -10.14
N ASP A 265 -9.37 16.82 -10.54
CA ASP A 265 -10.44 17.20 -11.46
C ASP A 265 -10.30 16.50 -12.82
N GLU A 266 -9.08 16.37 -13.33
CA GLU A 266 -8.81 15.65 -14.58
C GLU A 266 -9.05 14.14 -14.45
N LEU A 267 -8.65 13.53 -13.32
CA LEU A 267 -8.97 12.13 -13.05
C LEU A 267 -10.48 11.91 -13.00
N LEU A 268 -11.21 12.77 -12.25
CA LEU A 268 -12.66 12.66 -12.14
C LEU A 268 -13.35 12.82 -13.51
N ALA A 269 -12.84 13.73 -14.36
CA ALA A 269 -13.31 13.88 -15.73
C ALA A 269 -13.08 12.60 -16.56
N ALA A 270 -11.90 11.97 -16.44
CA ALA A 270 -11.60 10.71 -17.11
C ALA A 270 -12.51 9.57 -16.65
N VAL A 271 -12.75 9.44 -15.33
CA VAL A 271 -13.69 8.46 -14.76
C VAL A 271 -15.12 8.72 -15.24
N HIS A 272 -15.55 9.97 -15.27
CA HIS A 272 -16.89 10.36 -15.78
C HIS A 272 -17.05 10.01 -17.27
N ASP A 273 -16.04 10.32 -18.08
CA ASP A 273 -16.05 10.02 -19.52
C ASP A 273 -16.04 8.52 -19.81
N ALA A 274 -15.27 7.75 -19.05
CA ALA A 274 -15.26 6.29 -19.14
C ALA A 274 -16.67 5.72 -18.83
N ARG A 275 -17.30 6.18 -17.76
CA ARG A 275 -18.69 5.78 -17.41
C ARG A 275 -19.66 6.15 -18.52
N ARG A 276 -19.65 7.37 -19.01
CA ARG A 276 -20.56 7.86 -20.04
C ARG A 276 -20.49 7.08 -21.35
N ARG A 277 -19.30 6.55 -21.70
CA ARG A 277 -19.12 5.74 -22.90
C ARG A 277 -19.60 4.29 -22.75
N HIS A 278 -19.54 3.74 -21.53
CA HIS A 278 -19.72 2.31 -21.29
C HIS A 278 -20.95 1.94 -20.46
N ALA A 279 -21.65 2.92 -19.89
CA ALA A 279 -22.87 2.69 -19.12
C ALA A 279 -24.02 3.54 -19.62
N ALA A 280 -25.25 3.00 -19.52
CA ALA A 280 -26.45 3.79 -19.70
C ALA A 280 -26.61 4.79 -18.52
N PRO A 281 -27.24 5.96 -18.75
CA PRO A 281 -27.54 6.90 -17.67
C PRO A 281 -28.27 6.24 -16.50
N GLY A 282 -27.85 6.55 -15.27
CA GLY A 282 -28.45 5.99 -14.04
C GLY A 282 -28.00 4.55 -13.71
N THR A 283 -27.10 3.96 -14.47
CA THR A 283 -26.51 2.65 -14.16
C THR A 283 -25.44 2.79 -13.09
N ALA A 284 -25.58 2.05 -11.99
CA ALA A 284 -24.57 1.99 -10.94
C ALA A 284 -23.28 1.36 -11.46
N SER A 285 -22.13 1.93 -11.09
CA SER A 285 -20.81 1.42 -11.40
C SER A 285 -19.96 1.22 -10.15
N ALA A 286 -19.15 0.17 -10.12
CA ALA A 286 -18.11 0.01 -9.13
C ALA A 286 -16.83 0.75 -9.59
N VAL A 287 -16.29 1.63 -8.76
CA VAL A 287 -14.98 2.26 -8.97
C VAL A 287 -14.01 1.65 -7.97
N GLU A 288 -13.19 0.74 -8.45
CA GLU A 288 -12.17 0.04 -7.69
C GLU A 288 -10.88 0.86 -7.72
N ILE A 289 -10.46 1.36 -6.57
CA ILE A 289 -9.24 2.16 -6.47
C ILE A 289 -8.10 1.32 -5.88
N SER A 290 -6.93 1.38 -6.51
CA SER A 290 -5.74 0.73 -5.95
C SER A 290 -5.38 1.32 -4.58
N GLN A 291 -4.65 0.58 -3.76
CA GLN A 291 -4.17 1.11 -2.48
C GLN A 291 -3.32 2.37 -2.65
N ARG A 292 -2.57 2.50 -3.75
CA ARG A 292 -1.79 3.70 -4.07
C ARG A 292 -2.68 4.92 -4.20
N VAL A 293 -3.80 4.77 -4.89
CA VAL A 293 -4.83 5.82 -5.02
C VAL A 293 -5.52 6.08 -3.68
N ALA A 294 -5.89 5.03 -2.95
CA ALA A 294 -6.56 5.16 -1.65
C ALA A 294 -5.71 5.91 -0.60
N ARG A 295 -4.38 5.86 -0.72
CA ARG A 295 -3.44 6.60 0.15
C ARG A 295 -3.38 8.10 -0.14
N LEU A 296 -3.97 8.59 -1.23
CA LEU A 296 -3.95 10.01 -1.58
C LEU A 296 -5.08 10.75 -0.85
N PRO A 297 -4.78 11.85 -0.11
CA PRO A 297 -5.79 12.57 0.64
C PRO A 297 -6.95 13.07 -0.24
N GLY A 298 -8.19 12.81 0.16
CA GLY A 298 -9.40 13.40 -0.42
C GLY A 298 -9.88 12.80 -1.74
N ILE A 299 -9.12 11.93 -2.41
CA ILE A 299 -9.52 11.38 -3.71
C ILE A 299 -10.71 10.41 -3.58
N ARG A 300 -10.72 9.58 -2.54
CA ARG A 300 -11.81 8.65 -2.26
C ARG A 300 -13.12 9.38 -2.05
N GLU A 301 -13.11 10.42 -1.22
CA GLU A 301 -14.29 11.24 -0.93
C GLU A 301 -14.83 11.91 -2.19
N ARG A 302 -13.95 12.38 -3.06
CA ARG A 302 -14.34 13.01 -4.33
C ARG A 302 -14.95 11.99 -5.32
N LEU A 303 -14.37 10.80 -5.43
CA LEU A 303 -14.94 9.73 -6.24
C LEU A 303 -16.28 9.26 -5.69
N ALA A 304 -16.44 9.18 -4.38
CA ALA A 304 -17.69 8.79 -3.73
C ALA A 304 -18.83 9.83 -3.88
N GLN A 305 -18.51 11.09 -4.19
CA GLN A 305 -19.49 12.14 -4.49
C GLN A 305 -20.06 12.05 -5.91
N MET A 306 -19.46 11.22 -6.79
CA MET A 306 -19.99 11.03 -8.14
C MET A 306 -21.31 10.25 -8.09
N PRO A 307 -22.35 10.66 -8.84
CA PRO A 307 -23.64 9.95 -8.87
C PRO A 307 -23.48 8.49 -9.29
N ASP A 308 -24.29 7.60 -8.74
CA ASP A 308 -24.35 6.17 -9.09
C ASP A 308 -22.98 5.47 -9.03
N THR A 309 -22.11 5.89 -8.10
CA THR A 309 -20.76 5.37 -7.95
C THR A 309 -20.59 4.70 -6.59
N ARG A 310 -20.15 3.43 -6.61
CA ARG A 310 -19.70 2.72 -5.42
C ARG A 310 -18.16 2.62 -5.47
N VAL A 311 -17.48 3.32 -4.59
CA VAL A 311 -16.04 3.22 -4.46
C VAL A 311 -15.64 2.00 -3.63
N VAL A 312 -14.72 1.20 -4.15
CA VAL A 312 -14.17 0.00 -3.51
C VAL A 312 -12.66 0.17 -3.42
N GLU A 313 -12.11 0.11 -2.21
CA GLU A 313 -10.66 0.14 -2.00
C GLU A 313 -10.08 -1.26 -2.12
N LEU A 314 -9.08 -1.40 -2.97
CA LEU A 314 -8.35 -2.66 -3.13
C LEU A 314 -7.20 -2.74 -2.12
N PRO A 315 -6.92 -3.93 -1.57
CA PRO A 315 -5.76 -4.12 -0.70
C PRO A 315 -4.44 -3.94 -1.45
N ALA A 316 -3.35 -3.73 -0.71
CA ALA A 316 -2.01 -3.70 -1.30
C ALA A 316 -1.73 -5.00 -2.05
N GLY A 317 -1.27 -4.87 -3.29
CA GLY A 317 -0.91 -6.02 -4.12
C GLY A 317 -2.10 -6.92 -4.46
N ALA A 318 -3.30 -6.36 -4.59
CA ALA A 318 -4.51 -7.12 -4.92
C ALA A 318 -4.30 -8.04 -6.12
N ALA A 319 -3.68 -7.54 -7.20
CA ALA A 319 -3.35 -8.33 -8.36
C ALA A 319 -2.29 -9.40 -8.04
N ALA A 320 -1.18 -9.03 -7.39
CA ALA A 320 -0.11 -9.96 -7.05
C ALA A 320 -0.62 -11.14 -6.20
N LEU A 321 -1.45 -10.84 -5.18
CA LEU A 321 -2.04 -11.84 -4.29
C LEU A 321 -3.02 -12.78 -5.00
N ALA A 322 -3.78 -12.26 -5.97
CA ALA A 322 -4.75 -13.06 -6.73
C ALA A 322 -4.10 -13.97 -7.77
N LEU A 323 -2.98 -13.56 -8.37
CA LEU A 323 -2.36 -14.24 -9.52
C LEU A 323 -2.09 -15.74 -9.31
N PRO A 324 -1.57 -16.25 -8.17
CA PRO A 324 -1.27 -17.66 -8.04
C PRO A 324 -2.50 -18.58 -8.19
N ALA A 325 -3.62 -18.18 -7.62
CA ALA A 325 -4.88 -18.92 -7.75
C ALA A 325 -5.54 -18.68 -9.11
N LEU A 326 -5.61 -17.44 -9.54
CA LEU A 326 -6.20 -17.05 -10.81
C LEU A 326 -5.50 -17.71 -12.01
N TRP A 327 -4.16 -17.79 -11.99
CA TRP A 327 -3.41 -18.45 -13.06
C TRP A 327 -3.75 -19.94 -13.17
N ARG A 328 -3.86 -20.64 -12.04
CA ARG A 328 -4.27 -22.07 -12.04
C ARG A 328 -5.66 -22.22 -12.67
N GLU A 329 -6.62 -21.36 -12.29
CA GLU A 329 -7.97 -21.36 -12.84
C GLU A 329 -7.98 -21.09 -14.36
N LEU A 330 -7.25 -20.07 -14.82
CA LEU A 330 -7.20 -19.65 -16.23
C LEU A 330 -6.53 -20.69 -17.14
N THR A 331 -5.63 -21.50 -16.58
CA THR A 331 -4.86 -22.50 -17.36
C THR A 331 -5.35 -23.93 -17.16
N GLU A 332 -6.36 -24.16 -16.31
CA GLU A 332 -6.93 -25.48 -16.08
C GLU A 332 -7.43 -26.11 -17.39
N GLY A 333 -7.00 -27.33 -17.69
CA GLY A 333 -7.34 -28.03 -18.91
C GLY A 333 -6.74 -27.48 -20.21
N ARG A 334 -5.88 -26.43 -20.14
CA ARG A 334 -5.22 -25.83 -21.32
C ARG A 334 -3.77 -26.27 -21.42
N ARG A 335 -3.35 -26.65 -22.65
CA ARG A 335 -1.92 -26.75 -22.96
C ARG A 335 -1.44 -25.37 -23.41
N THR A 336 -0.73 -24.68 -22.53
CA THR A 336 -0.08 -23.41 -22.89
C THR A 336 1.28 -23.71 -23.53
N ALA A 337 1.40 -23.51 -24.82
CA ALA A 337 2.68 -23.50 -25.51
C ALA A 337 3.22 -22.05 -25.50
N GLY A 338 4.09 -21.73 -24.55
CA GLY A 338 4.66 -20.40 -24.36
C GLY A 338 3.85 -19.49 -23.42
N ALA A 339 4.33 -18.24 -23.26
CA ALA A 339 3.70 -17.24 -22.40
C ALA A 339 2.34 -16.79 -22.95
N SER A 340 1.29 -16.92 -22.17
CA SER A 340 -0.07 -16.51 -22.53
C SER A 340 -0.43 -15.17 -21.88
N PHE A 341 -1.30 -14.37 -22.53
CA PHE A 341 -1.89 -13.15 -21.97
C PHE A 341 -3.39 -13.33 -21.78
N PHE A 342 -3.89 -13.04 -20.58
CA PHE A 342 -5.31 -13.09 -20.23
C PHE A 342 -5.82 -11.69 -19.89
N SER A 343 -6.80 -11.21 -20.64
CA SER A 343 -7.53 -9.95 -20.42
C SER A 343 -8.95 -10.18 -19.89
N SER A 344 -9.29 -11.43 -19.53
CA SER A 344 -10.58 -11.79 -18.94
C SER A 344 -10.45 -12.98 -18.01
N ARG A 345 -11.41 -13.11 -17.07
CA ARG A 345 -11.54 -14.25 -16.15
C ARG A 345 -13.01 -14.62 -15.94
N PRO A 346 -13.32 -15.82 -15.46
CA PRO A 346 -14.67 -16.14 -14.96
C PRO A 346 -15.09 -15.13 -13.89
N TRP A 347 -16.36 -14.75 -13.91
CA TRP A 347 -16.93 -13.83 -12.93
C TRP A 347 -18.16 -14.45 -12.31
N SER A 348 -18.18 -14.58 -11.00
CA SER A 348 -19.30 -15.12 -10.25
C SER A 348 -19.80 -14.10 -9.25
N ALA A 349 -21.07 -13.73 -9.38
CA ALA A 349 -21.75 -12.92 -8.38
C ALA A 349 -21.97 -13.67 -7.05
N ALA A 350 -21.87 -15.01 -7.07
CA ALA A 350 -22.13 -15.87 -5.91
C ALA A 350 -20.98 -15.88 -4.87
N ALA A 351 -19.79 -15.38 -5.21
CA ALA A 351 -18.70 -15.18 -4.23
C ALA A 351 -19.00 -14.08 -3.19
N ARG A 352 -20.21 -13.48 -3.22
CA ARG A 352 -20.62 -12.39 -2.31
C ARG A 352 -20.82 -12.82 -0.86
N SER A 353 -21.03 -14.09 -0.55
CA SER A 353 -21.34 -14.46 0.84
C SER A 353 -20.09 -14.74 1.69
N SER A 354 -18.92 -14.93 1.06
CA SER A 354 -17.67 -15.15 1.81
C SER A 354 -16.65 -14.02 1.76
N ALA A 355 -16.76 -13.08 0.79
CA ALA A 355 -15.80 -11.96 0.67
C ALA A 355 -16.37 -10.61 1.14
N SER A 356 -17.71 -10.44 1.26
CA SER A 356 -18.28 -9.19 1.80
C SER A 356 -18.35 -9.17 3.33
N ASP A 357 -18.08 -10.31 4.01
CA ASP A 357 -17.84 -10.37 5.46
C ASP A 357 -16.37 -10.49 5.85
N GLN A 358 -15.44 -10.59 4.89
CA GLN A 358 -14.07 -10.14 5.09
C GLN A 358 -13.97 -8.62 4.82
N VAL A 359 -14.75 -7.83 5.50
CA VAL A 359 -14.24 -6.63 6.15
C VAL A 359 -12.90 -7.07 6.71
N LEU A 360 -11.81 -6.42 6.31
CA LEU A 360 -10.52 -6.49 7.00
C LEU A 360 -10.85 -6.65 8.47
N SER A 361 -10.86 -7.88 8.96
CA SER A 361 -10.94 -8.13 10.39
C SER A 361 -9.68 -7.44 10.87
N THR A 362 -9.85 -6.26 11.44
CA THR A 362 -8.84 -5.66 12.31
C THR A 362 -8.31 -6.83 13.10
N PRO A 363 -7.00 -7.16 13.03
CA PRO A 363 -6.51 -8.38 13.63
C PRO A 363 -7.05 -8.40 15.06
N CYS A 364 -7.77 -9.47 15.41
CA CYS A 364 -8.43 -9.54 16.72
C CYS A 364 -7.33 -9.48 17.77
N PRO A 365 -7.42 -8.64 18.79
CA PRO A 365 -6.47 -8.60 19.88
C PRO A 365 -6.32 -9.99 20.49
N THR A 366 -5.10 -10.53 20.49
CA THR A 366 -4.81 -11.86 21.05
C THR A 366 -3.93 -11.79 22.29
N HIS A 367 -3.12 -10.75 22.42
CA HIS A 367 -2.16 -10.60 23.53
C HIS A 367 -2.01 -9.14 23.96
N LEU A 368 -1.58 -8.96 25.21
CA LEU A 368 -1.04 -7.71 25.72
C LEU A 368 0.48 -7.80 25.76
N LEU A 369 1.18 -6.82 25.21
CA LEU A 369 2.64 -6.71 25.27
C LEU A 369 3.04 -5.74 26.38
N TYR A 370 3.79 -6.24 27.37
CA TYR A 370 4.35 -5.43 28.45
C TYR A 370 5.80 -5.85 28.71
N ARG A 371 6.75 -4.92 28.67
CA ARG A 371 8.20 -5.16 28.90
C ARG A 371 8.76 -6.36 28.11
N ASN A 372 8.45 -6.45 26.83
CA ASN A 372 8.85 -7.54 25.92
C ASN A 372 8.26 -8.93 26.22
N LEU A 373 7.27 -9.03 27.10
CA LEU A 373 6.50 -10.24 27.36
C LEU A 373 5.08 -10.10 26.80
N ALA A 374 4.63 -11.11 26.05
CA ALA A 374 3.27 -11.19 25.52
C ALA A 374 2.38 -12.03 26.42
N TYR A 375 1.29 -11.47 26.90
CA TYR A 375 0.31 -12.10 27.80
C TYR A 375 -0.95 -12.41 27.00
N PRO A 376 -1.40 -13.67 26.89
CA PRO A 376 -2.56 -14.03 26.09
C PRO A 376 -3.84 -13.47 26.68
N ILE A 377 -4.71 -12.92 25.82
CA ILE A 377 -6.07 -12.49 26.15
C ILE A 377 -6.99 -13.70 25.96
N THR A 378 -7.59 -14.20 27.02
CA THR A 378 -8.50 -15.35 27.03
C THR A 378 -9.86 -14.98 27.60
N ALA A 379 -10.79 -15.92 27.67
CA ALA A 379 -12.06 -15.72 28.36
C ALA A 379 -11.87 -15.51 29.88
N ASN A 380 -10.75 -16.00 30.47
CA ASN A 380 -10.39 -15.75 31.86
C ASN A 380 -9.78 -14.33 31.97
N PRO A 381 -10.26 -13.49 32.92
CA PRO A 381 -9.77 -12.12 33.05
C PRO A 381 -8.27 -12.06 33.41
N LEU A 382 -7.48 -11.39 32.56
CA LEU A 382 -6.09 -11.04 32.81
C LEU A 382 -6.08 -9.80 33.72
N THR A 383 -5.63 -9.93 34.95
CA THR A 383 -5.60 -8.82 35.92
C THR A 383 -4.30 -8.03 35.80
N ILE A 384 -4.40 -6.70 35.77
CA ILE A 384 -3.27 -5.77 35.76
C ILE A 384 -3.28 -4.95 37.02
N GLY A 385 -2.15 -4.89 37.75
CA GLY A 385 -2.03 -4.14 39.00
C GLY A 385 -0.74 -4.43 39.74
N THR A 386 -0.63 -3.97 41.00
CA THR A 386 0.56 -4.19 41.84
C THR A 386 0.62 -5.58 42.47
N VAL A 387 -0.53 -6.23 42.64
CA VAL A 387 -0.66 -7.59 43.23
C VAL A 387 -1.61 -8.42 42.35
N PRO A 388 -1.15 -8.95 41.21
CA PRO A 388 -1.98 -9.87 40.43
C PRO A 388 -2.18 -11.20 41.18
N PRO A 389 -3.26 -11.97 40.86
CA PRO A 389 -3.53 -13.23 41.50
C PRO A 389 -2.37 -14.23 41.36
N ALA A 390 -2.14 -15.04 42.38
CA ALA A 390 -1.01 -15.99 42.47
C ALA A 390 -1.08 -17.12 41.42
N GLU A 391 -2.25 -17.41 40.85
CA GLU A 391 -2.46 -18.41 39.81
C GLU A 391 -2.61 -17.76 38.43
N GLY A 392 -1.52 -17.54 37.79
CA GLY A 392 -1.28 -17.70 36.34
C GLY A 392 -1.71 -16.57 35.42
N HIS A 393 -2.62 -15.64 35.67
CA HIS A 393 -3.08 -14.65 34.69
C HIS A 393 -3.07 -13.21 35.19
N GLY A 394 -1.90 -12.58 35.21
CA GLY A 394 -1.80 -11.17 35.62
C GLY A 394 -0.52 -10.50 35.17
N ILE A 395 -0.60 -9.20 34.91
CA ILE A 395 0.53 -8.33 34.68
C ILE A 395 0.81 -7.53 35.95
N ARG A 396 1.98 -7.78 36.53
CA ARG A 396 2.43 -7.00 37.69
C ARG A 396 3.11 -5.71 37.18
N ILE A 397 2.57 -4.58 37.62
CA ILE A 397 3.20 -3.29 37.37
C ILE A 397 4.22 -3.02 38.49
N GLU A 398 5.49 -2.88 38.10
CA GLU A 398 6.60 -2.54 38.98
C GLU A 398 6.90 -1.04 38.87
N GLY A 399 7.19 -0.40 40.01
CA GLY A 399 7.54 1.04 40.08
C GLY A 399 6.91 1.70 41.29
N ASP A 400 6.96 3.02 41.37
CA ASP A 400 6.36 3.81 42.48
C ASP A 400 4.84 3.54 42.51
N PRO A 401 4.30 2.95 43.60
CA PRO A 401 2.91 2.54 43.69
C PRO A 401 1.90 3.71 43.81
N GLY A 402 2.34 4.95 43.67
CA GLY A 402 1.48 6.13 43.80
C GLY A 402 0.27 6.12 42.85
N GLY A 403 -0.83 5.52 43.34
CA GLY A 403 -2.11 5.52 42.61
C GLY A 403 -2.41 4.27 41.78
N ILE A 404 -1.61 3.21 41.85
CA ILE A 404 -1.93 1.92 41.20
C ILE A 404 -2.55 0.98 42.20
N ASP A 405 -3.80 0.59 41.95
CA ASP A 405 -4.50 -0.37 42.82
C ASP A 405 -3.92 -1.80 42.69
N PRO A 406 -4.04 -2.67 43.70
CA PRO A 406 -3.61 -4.07 43.62
C PRO A 406 -4.21 -4.81 42.43
N ARG A 407 -5.47 -4.54 42.12
CA ARG A 407 -6.22 -4.98 40.91
C ARG A 407 -6.76 -3.72 40.25
N HIS A 408 -5.98 -3.18 39.32
CA HIS A 408 -6.26 -1.87 38.71
C HIS A 408 -7.26 -1.96 37.56
N CYS A 409 -7.05 -2.90 36.67
CA CYS A 409 -7.97 -3.19 35.56
C CYS A 409 -7.88 -4.66 35.15
N THR A 410 -8.84 -5.11 34.35
CA THR A 410 -8.84 -6.45 33.78
C THR A 410 -9.05 -6.39 32.27
N VAL A 411 -8.46 -7.35 31.53
CA VAL A 411 -8.68 -7.55 30.11
C VAL A 411 -9.07 -9.01 29.86
N HIS A 412 -10.14 -9.24 29.11
CA HIS A 412 -10.61 -10.59 28.76
C HIS A 412 -11.37 -10.59 27.43
N LEU A 413 -11.61 -11.78 26.88
CA LEU A 413 -12.50 -11.96 25.72
C LEU A 413 -13.95 -12.08 26.18
N GLN A 414 -14.82 -11.21 25.68
CA GLN A 414 -16.27 -11.26 25.86
C GLN A 414 -16.94 -11.31 24.48
N ALA A 415 -17.70 -12.36 24.22
CA ALA A 415 -18.35 -12.60 22.92
C ALA A 415 -17.40 -12.48 21.72
N GLY A 416 -16.14 -12.93 21.83
CA GLY A 416 -15.11 -12.87 20.79
C GLY A 416 -14.40 -11.52 20.65
N GLN A 417 -14.71 -10.53 21.48
CA GLN A 417 -14.08 -9.22 21.49
C GLN A 417 -13.24 -9.04 22.78
N ALA A 418 -12.01 -8.52 22.64
CA ALA A 418 -11.20 -8.16 23.79
C ALA A 418 -11.75 -6.88 24.43
N VAL A 419 -11.99 -6.92 25.73
CA VAL A 419 -12.55 -5.81 26.50
C VAL A 419 -11.70 -5.48 27.71
N LEU A 420 -11.54 -4.18 27.97
CA LEU A 420 -10.90 -3.61 29.14
C LEU A 420 -11.97 -3.19 30.15
N THR A 421 -11.81 -3.55 31.42
CA THR A 421 -12.63 -3.07 32.52
C THR A 421 -11.75 -2.35 33.56
N ASP A 422 -12.03 -1.06 33.77
CA ASP A 422 -11.37 -0.28 34.84
C ASP A 422 -11.97 -0.63 36.20
N LEU A 423 -11.12 -1.04 37.16
CA LEU A 423 -11.48 -1.37 38.54
C LEU A 423 -10.83 -0.41 39.53
N SER A 424 -10.12 0.59 39.05
CA SER A 424 -9.25 1.43 39.83
C SER A 424 -9.93 2.68 40.39
N SER A 425 -9.36 3.20 41.48
CA SER A 425 -9.74 4.49 42.04
C SER A 425 -9.09 5.68 41.27
N SER A 426 -7.91 5.46 40.71
CA SER A 426 -7.12 6.51 40.04
C SER A 426 -7.34 6.58 38.51
N GLY A 427 -7.97 5.57 37.92
CA GLY A 427 -8.35 5.48 36.52
C GLY A 427 -7.34 4.75 35.62
N THR A 428 -7.88 4.00 34.66
CA THR A 428 -7.15 3.39 33.55
C THR A 428 -7.33 4.28 32.32
N PHE A 429 -6.28 4.42 31.49
CA PHE A 429 -6.31 5.24 30.29
C PHE A 429 -6.10 4.35 29.07
N LEU A 430 -6.96 4.51 28.07
CA LEU A 430 -6.88 3.88 26.77
C LEU A 430 -6.55 4.97 25.72
N ASN A 431 -5.39 4.88 25.08
CA ASN A 431 -4.92 5.90 24.11
C ASN A 431 -5.00 7.32 24.70
N ASP A 432 -4.49 7.49 25.93
CA ASP A 432 -4.49 8.73 26.72
C ASP A 432 -5.86 9.29 27.13
N ARG A 433 -6.96 8.61 26.78
CA ARG A 433 -8.32 8.92 27.25
C ARG A 433 -8.68 8.03 28.44
N ARG A 434 -9.25 8.58 29.50
CA ARG A 434 -9.71 7.80 30.63
C ARG A 434 -10.80 6.82 30.22
N ALA A 435 -10.64 5.54 30.54
CA ALA A 435 -11.62 4.50 30.25
C ALA A 435 -12.90 4.72 31.07
N GLY A 436 -14.06 4.60 30.43
CA GLY A 436 -15.37 4.89 31.01
C GLY A 436 -16.15 3.67 31.46
N GLY A 437 -15.47 2.61 31.96
CA GLY A 437 -16.09 1.37 32.36
C GLY A 437 -15.61 0.19 31.52
N LEU A 438 -16.47 -0.36 30.66
CA LEU A 438 -16.12 -1.45 29.74
C LEU A 438 -15.78 -0.86 28.37
N GLU A 439 -14.53 -1.03 27.92
CA GLU A 439 -14.04 -0.50 26.64
C GLU A 439 -13.56 -1.63 25.73
N ALA A 440 -13.99 -1.62 24.47
CA ALA A 440 -13.53 -2.57 23.48
C ALA A 440 -12.11 -2.22 22.99
N LEU A 441 -11.22 -3.21 22.97
CA LEU A 441 -9.83 -3.06 22.56
C LEU A 441 -9.61 -3.40 21.08
N LYS A 442 -8.68 -2.67 20.45
CA LYS A 442 -8.18 -2.90 19.10
C LYS A 442 -6.67 -3.14 19.12
N VAL A 443 -6.15 -3.84 18.13
CA VAL A 443 -4.69 -3.99 17.97
C VAL A 443 -4.07 -2.62 17.75
N GLY A 444 -2.98 -2.35 18.48
CA GLY A 444 -2.30 -1.06 18.51
C GLY A 444 -2.74 -0.14 19.66
N ASP A 445 -3.82 -0.46 20.36
CA ASP A 445 -4.24 0.32 21.53
C ASP A 445 -3.19 0.28 22.65
N ALA A 446 -3.01 1.41 23.34
CA ALA A 446 -2.11 1.58 24.46
C ALA A 446 -2.90 1.75 25.78
N ILE A 447 -2.74 0.82 26.70
CA ILE A 447 -3.35 0.87 28.03
C ILE A 447 -2.31 1.41 29.01
N ARG A 448 -2.66 2.46 29.76
CA ARG A 448 -1.87 3.00 30.87
C ARG A 448 -2.66 2.94 32.16
N VAL A 449 -2.01 2.48 33.20
CA VAL A 449 -2.60 2.39 34.58
C VAL A 449 -2.15 3.61 35.37
N ALA A 450 -3.11 4.35 35.95
CA ALA A 450 -2.86 5.60 36.65
C ALA A 450 -2.04 6.60 35.80
N LYS A 451 -1.01 7.22 36.37
CA LYS A 451 -0.11 8.17 35.68
C LYS A 451 1.23 7.54 35.30
N THR A 452 1.27 6.24 35.04
CA THR A 452 2.52 5.56 34.66
C THR A 452 3.00 6.00 33.27
N ALA A 453 4.31 6.09 33.11
CA ALA A 453 4.92 6.38 31.80
C ALA A 453 4.91 5.15 30.86
N GLU A 454 4.86 3.91 31.42
CA GLU A 454 4.88 2.67 30.67
C GLU A 454 3.47 2.33 30.15
N ALA A 455 3.38 2.03 28.85
CA ALA A 455 2.14 1.59 28.22
C ALA A 455 2.16 0.07 28.00
N ILE A 456 1.01 -0.57 28.14
CA ILE A 456 0.75 -1.96 27.74
C ILE A 456 0.10 -1.91 26.38
N ILE A 457 0.72 -2.53 25.38
CA ILE A 457 0.26 -2.46 23.98
C ILE A 457 -0.58 -3.69 23.64
N VAL A 458 -1.73 -3.47 23.03
CA VAL A 458 -2.60 -4.52 22.50
C VAL A 458 -2.04 -5.01 21.17
N ILE A 459 -1.74 -6.31 21.06
CA ILE A 459 -1.16 -6.90 19.84
C ILE A 459 -1.96 -8.12 19.37
N ALA A 460 -1.79 -8.48 18.09
CA ALA A 460 -2.18 -9.77 17.55
C ALA A 460 -0.92 -10.63 17.37
N CYS A 461 -0.81 -11.74 18.09
CA CYS A 461 0.17 -12.77 17.80
C CYS A 461 -0.50 -13.82 16.90
N LEU A 462 0.13 -14.14 15.78
CA LEU A 462 -0.26 -15.28 14.96
C LEU A 462 0.37 -16.52 15.59
N ASP A 463 -0.43 -17.39 16.20
CA ASP A 463 0.04 -18.68 16.70
C ASP A 463 0.60 -19.51 15.56
N ARG A 464 1.84 -19.99 15.69
CA ARG A 464 2.55 -20.85 14.74
C ARG A 464 2.13 -22.32 14.84
N ASN A 465 0.95 -22.62 15.36
CA ASN A 465 0.46 -23.99 15.52
C ASN A 465 -1.00 -24.07 15.13
N GLU A 466 -1.26 -24.21 13.84
CA GLU A 466 -2.23 -25.14 13.28
C GLU A 466 -1.64 -25.60 11.95
N ALA A 467 -0.89 -26.70 12.00
CA ALA A 467 -0.41 -27.47 10.87
C ALA A 467 -1.50 -28.44 10.45
#